data_6c8892686e1bb42adcdc4b3e7ec08dbe
#
_entry.id   6c8892686e1bb42adcdc4b3e7ec08dbe
#
_cell.length_a   1.000
_cell.length_b   1.000
_cell.length_c   1.000
_cell.angle_alpha   90.00
_cell.angle_beta   90.00
_cell.angle_gamma   90.00
#
_symmetry.space_group_name_H-M   'P 1'
#
loop_
_entity.id
_entity.type
_entity.pdbx_description
1 polymer ?
#
loop_
_entity_poly.entity_id
_entity_poly.type
_entity_poly.pdbx_seq_one_letter_code
_entity_poly.pdbx_strand_id
1 'polypeptide(L)'
;MNQSLPDRRAPEPCEGAPTANKKDRIRADAPSGCRIDRTEGRHLLTDAPLLELGARASEARFARWPDNVVTFVIDSNPNYTNVCVTDCQFCAFYRKPGDREAWTLTVDEVLAKVESAATKGATTVLLQGGHNPALPLDYYLTLVRETRKRFPQVTPHFFTASEIHTMAQVAGVRFTEILDRLWDAGQRTIPGGGAEVLSTRVRTRIAPKKGGPEAWLEVHREAHRRGFKSTATMMYGHVETVDDLLDHFDAIRELQDEFAGFTAFVPWSFKPGNTLLEKWIKQYKGPNTYLRVLAAARLYLDNFPHVQASWFSEGKAAGQIALHFGADDWGGTLFEENVHKAADYVNTISVEEIVTLIREAGFTPAQRTTEYEILRVY
;
A
#
# COMPACT_ATOMS: atom_id res chain seq x y z
N MET A 1 -47.82 -8.10 -24.73
CA MET A 1 -46.87 -9.23 -24.90
C MET A 1 -45.83 -9.13 -23.77
N ASN A 2 -46.05 -9.95 -22.73
CA ASN A 2 -45.15 -10.02 -21.56
C ASN A 2 -44.01 -10.97 -21.90
N GLN A 3 -42.79 -10.47 -21.99
CA GLN A 3 -41.61 -11.32 -22.03
C GLN A 3 -41.08 -11.42 -20.60
N SER A 4 -41.22 -12.57 -20.00
CA SER A 4 -40.64 -12.98 -18.72
C SER A 4 -39.12 -13.07 -18.84
N LEU A 5 -38.39 -12.37 -17.96
CA LEU A 5 -36.93 -12.50 -17.77
C LEU A 5 -36.58 -13.93 -17.31
N PRO A 6 -35.42 -14.49 -17.73
CA PRO A 6 -35.02 -15.83 -17.31
C PRO A 6 -34.59 -15.84 -15.84
N ASP A 7 -35.04 -16.89 -15.18
CA ASP A 7 -34.79 -17.26 -13.78
C ASP A 7 -33.24 -17.44 -13.56
N ARG A 8 -32.61 -16.55 -12.77
CA ARG A 8 -31.21 -16.69 -12.37
C ARG A 8 -31.13 -17.68 -11.21
N ARG A 9 -30.79 -18.92 -11.51
CA ARG A 9 -30.44 -19.91 -10.46
C ARG A 9 -29.19 -19.44 -9.75
N ALA A 10 -29.22 -19.50 -8.40
CA ALA A 10 -28.04 -19.29 -7.56
C ALA A 10 -26.99 -20.37 -7.87
N PRO A 11 -25.68 -20.02 -7.85
CA PRO A 11 -24.62 -20.99 -8.07
C PRO A 11 -24.59 -22.04 -6.94
N GLU A 12 -24.38 -23.31 -7.32
CA GLU A 12 -24.25 -24.41 -6.36
C GLU A 12 -22.95 -24.26 -5.53
N PRO A 13 -22.94 -24.65 -4.26
CA PRO A 13 -21.74 -24.55 -3.40
C PRO A 13 -20.67 -25.56 -3.84
N CYS A 14 -19.41 -25.14 -3.83
CA CYS A 14 -18.27 -26.02 -4.09
C CYS A 14 -18.19 -27.13 -3.02
N GLU A 15 -18.23 -28.39 -3.43
CA GLU A 15 -18.04 -29.55 -2.54
C GLU A 15 -16.58 -29.56 -2.02
N GLY A 16 -16.45 -29.58 -0.67
CA GLY A 16 -15.15 -29.81 -0.01
C GLY A 16 -14.73 -28.85 1.11
N ALA A 17 -15.67 -28.32 1.91
CA ALA A 17 -15.30 -27.49 3.06
C ALA A 17 -14.94 -28.35 4.29
N PRO A 18 -13.71 -28.23 4.87
CA PRO A 18 -13.37 -28.86 6.14
C PRO A 18 -13.91 -28.07 7.34
N THR A 19 -14.10 -28.76 8.47
CA THR A 19 -14.72 -28.29 9.71
C THR A 19 -14.00 -27.10 10.37
N ALA A 20 -14.80 -26.16 10.85
CA ALA A 20 -14.46 -24.82 11.33
C ALA A 20 -13.40 -24.75 12.43
N ASN A 21 -12.27 -24.12 12.13
CA ASN A 21 -11.22 -23.72 13.06
C ASN A 21 -11.16 -22.16 13.08
N LYS A 22 -10.48 -21.54 14.05
CA LYS A 22 -10.38 -20.07 14.19
C LYS A 22 -9.98 -19.34 12.87
N LYS A 23 -9.35 -20.07 11.93
CA LYS A 23 -9.07 -19.66 10.54
C LYS A 23 -10.32 -19.51 9.68
N ASP A 24 -11.41 -20.19 10.00
CA ASP A 24 -12.64 -20.19 9.20
C ASP A 24 -13.50 -18.93 9.43
N ARG A 25 -13.30 -18.20 10.53
CA ARG A 25 -13.99 -16.91 10.77
C ARG A 25 -13.54 -15.81 9.81
N ILE A 26 -12.27 -15.82 9.38
CA ILE A 26 -11.77 -14.85 8.40
C ILE A 26 -12.30 -15.15 6.99
N ARG A 27 -12.60 -16.43 6.70
CA ARG A 27 -13.22 -16.87 5.44
C ARG A 27 -14.74 -16.66 5.40
N ALA A 28 -15.39 -16.60 6.57
CA ALA A 28 -16.84 -16.41 6.65
C ALA A 28 -17.32 -15.03 6.17
N ASP A 29 -16.40 -14.04 6.10
CA ASP A 29 -16.69 -12.69 5.60
C ASP A 29 -16.39 -12.53 4.10
N ALA A 30 -15.90 -13.56 3.40
CA ALA A 30 -15.77 -13.55 1.95
C ALA A 30 -17.16 -13.74 1.30
N PRO A 31 -17.51 -12.94 0.27
CA PRO A 31 -18.76 -13.16 -0.47
C PRO A 31 -18.80 -14.61 -0.96
N SER A 32 -19.93 -15.28 -0.79
CA SER A 32 -20.17 -16.68 -1.10
C SER A 32 -19.85 -17.01 -2.57
N GLY A 33 -18.60 -17.44 -2.84
CA GLY A 33 -18.15 -17.85 -4.15
C GLY A 33 -16.79 -18.56 -4.04
N CYS A 34 -16.47 -19.43 -5.01
CA CYS A 34 -15.14 -20.01 -5.13
C CYS A 34 -14.09 -18.90 -5.26
N ARG A 35 -12.99 -19.02 -4.50
CA ARG A 35 -11.84 -18.09 -4.58
C ARG A 35 -11.29 -18.06 -5.99
N ILE A 36 -11.02 -16.86 -6.54
CA ILE A 36 -10.46 -16.68 -7.88
C ILE A 36 -9.08 -17.35 -7.94
N ASP A 37 -8.90 -18.22 -8.92
CA ASP A 37 -7.63 -18.88 -9.21
C ASP A 37 -6.73 -18.07 -10.17
N ARG A 38 -5.52 -18.56 -10.45
CA ARG A 38 -4.57 -17.87 -11.34
C ARG A 38 -5.05 -17.75 -12.78
N THR A 39 -5.86 -18.69 -13.28
CA THR A 39 -6.39 -18.66 -14.64
C THR A 39 -7.41 -17.52 -14.78
N GLU A 40 -8.36 -17.46 -13.88
CA GLU A 40 -9.31 -16.33 -13.79
C GLU A 40 -8.57 -15.01 -13.53
N GLY A 41 -7.61 -14.98 -12.58
CA GLY A 41 -6.79 -13.80 -12.28
C GLY A 41 -6.06 -13.26 -13.52
N ARG A 42 -5.50 -14.15 -14.33
CA ARG A 42 -4.89 -13.78 -15.62
C ARG A 42 -5.93 -13.15 -16.54
N HIS A 43 -7.10 -13.77 -16.71
CA HIS A 43 -8.18 -13.23 -17.53
C HIS A 43 -8.59 -11.81 -17.08
N LEU A 44 -8.74 -11.59 -15.76
CA LEU A 44 -9.07 -10.28 -15.21
C LEU A 44 -8.00 -9.21 -15.55
N LEU A 45 -6.72 -9.59 -15.49
CA LEU A 45 -5.59 -8.69 -15.77
C LEU A 45 -5.36 -8.42 -17.26
N THR A 46 -5.88 -9.27 -18.19
CA THR A 46 -5.59 -9.17 -19.63
C THR A 46 -6.84 -8.89 -20.46
N ASP A 47 -7.84 -9.77 -20.41
CA ASP A 47 -8.86 -9.90 -21.43
C ASP A 47 -10.26 -9.43 -21.01
N ALA A 48 -10.57 -9.47 -19.70
CA ALA A 48 -11.88 -9.08 -19.20
C ALA A 48 -12.27 -7.67 -19.66
N PRO A 49 -13.49 -7.46 -20.19
CA PRO A 49 -13.97 -6.13 -20.57
C PRO A 49 -13.91 -5.17 -19.37
N LEU A 50 -13.26 -4.02 -19.55
CA LEU A 50 -12.89 -3.15 -18.42
C LEU A 50 -14.11 -2.69 -17.58
N LEU A 51 -15.22 -2.35 -18.22
CA LEU A 51 -16.43 -1.89 -17.52
C LEU A 51 -17.11 -3.03 -16.75
N GLU A 52 -17.13 -4.24 -17.32
CA GLU A 52 -17.68 -5.43 -16.64
C GLU A 52 -16.81 -5.81 -15.43
N LEU A 53 -15.48 -5.75 -15.59
CA LEU A 53 -14.54 -5.95 -14.50
C LEU A 53 -14.76 -4.93 -13.37
N GLY A 54 -14.93 -3.65 -13.73
CA GLY A 54 -15.25 -2.58 -12.77
C GLY A 54 -16.56 -2.84 -12.03
N ALA A 55 -17.61 -3.24 -12.73
CA ALA A 55 -18.90 -3.56 -12.12
C ALA A 55 -18.77 -4.73 -11.11
N ARG A 56 -18.10 -5.84 -11.48
CA ARG A 56 -17.83 -6.98 -10.59
C ARG A 56 -17.03 -6.55 -9.34
N ALA A 57 -16.00 -5.71 -9.52
CA ALA A 57 -15.19 -5.22 -8.42
C ALA A 57 -15.98 -4.28 -7.49
N SER A 58 -16.87 -3.46 -8.04
CA SER A 58 -17.80 -2.62 -7.27
C SER A 58 -18.79 -3.49 -6.47
N GLU A 59 -19.35 -4.52 -7.07
CA GLU A 59 -20.22 -5.49 -6.36
C GLU A 59 -19.46 -6.15 -5.18
N ALA A 60 -18.21 -6.58 -5.39
CA ALA A 60 -17.37 -7.16 -4.34
C ALA A 60 -17.06 -6.15 -3.21
N ARG A 61 -16.85 -4.87 -3.56
CA ARG A 61 -16.70 -3.77 -2.59
C ARG A 61 -17.96 -3.62 -1.73
N PHE A 62 -19.13 -3.53 -2.36
CA PHE A 62 -20.40 -3.38 -1.63
C PHE A 62 -20.83 -4.63 -0.85
N ALA A 63 -20.46 -5.84 -1.30
CA ALA A 63 -20.66 -7.05 -0.55
C ALA A 63 -19.87 -7.06 0.77
N ARG A 64 -18.70 -6.44 0.80
CA ARG A 64 -17.86 -6.30 2.00
C ARG A 64 -18.25 -5.09 2.86
N TRP A 65 -18.45 -3.95 2.23
CA TRP A 65 -18.80 -2.68 2.85
C TRP A 65 -20.11 -2.17 2.23
N PRO A 66 -21.29 -2.60 2.78
CA PRO A 66 -22.59 -2.29 2.18
C PRO A 66 -22.98 -0.81 2.30
N ASP A 67 -22.31 -0.07 3.17
CA ASP A 67 -22.51 1.37 3.26
C ASP A 67 -21.88 2.11 2.05
N ASN A 68 -22.31 3.35 1.86
CA ASN A 68 -21.81 4.22 0.80
C ASN A 68 -20.64 5.08 1.24
N VAL A 69 -19.89 4.65 2.25
CA VAL A 69 -18.75 5.39 2.81
C VAL A 69 -17.48 5.09 2.05
N VAL A 70 -16.74 6.15 1.71
CA VAL A 70 -15.35 6.08 1.24
C VAL A 70 -14.47 6.79 2.27
N THR A 71 -13.50 6.07 2.77
CA THR A 71 -12.59 6.60 3.80
C THR A 71 -11.41 7.35 3.19
N PHE A 72 -10.80 8.25 3.96
CA PHE A 72 -9.52 8.88 3.66
C PHE A 72 -8.75 9.18 4.95
N VAL A 73 -7.44 9.34 4.87
CA VAL A 73 -6.60 9.71 6.00
C VAL A 73 -5.95 11.08 5.77
N ILE A 74 -5.83 11.87 6.82
CA ILE A 74 -4.99 13.08 6.77
C ILE A 74 -3.59 12.67 7.18
N ASP A 75 -2.65 12.72 6.24
CA ASP A 75 -1.29 12.25 6.42
C ASP A 75 -0.24 13.12 5.73
N SER A 76 1.02 12.83 6.03
CA SER A 76 2.20 13.39 5.38
C SER A 76 3.24 12.29 5.21
N ASN A 77 4.07 12.40 4.16
CA ASN A 77 5.19 11.49 3.89
C ASN A 77 6.52 12.25 3.84
N PRO A 78 6.97 12.84 4.95
CA PRO A 78 8.30 13.43 5.02
C PRO A 78 9.36 12.32 4.99
N ASN A 79 10.48 12.61 4.32
CA ASN A 79 11.61 11.71 4.30
C ASN A 79 12.65 12.22 5.32
N TYR A 80 13.36 11.31 5.98
CA TYR A 80 14.41 11.67 6.95
C TYR A 80 15.81 11.66 6.33
N THR A 81 16.01 10.99 5.18
CA THR A 81 17.26 10.98 4.43
C THR A 81 17.04 10.54 2.98
N ASN A 82 17.81 11.09 2.05
CA ASN A 82 17.91 10.56 0.69
C ASN A 82 19.17 9.70 0.49
N VAL A 83 20.04 9.57 1.49
CA VAL A 83 21.23 8.71 1.43
C VAL A 83 20.80 7.25 1.36
N CYS A 84 21.19 6.54 0.30
CA CYS A 84 20.77 5.15 0.08
C CYS A 84 21.87 4.33 -0.61
N VAL A 85 22.12 3.14 -0.07
CA VAL A 85 23.10 2.18 -0.62
C VAL A 85 22.48 1.12 -1.52
N THR A 86 21.14 1.08 -1.66
CA THR A 86 20.43 0.07 -2.46
C THR A 86 20.33 0.39 -3.94
N ASP A 87 20.50 1.65 -4.33
CA ASP A 87 20.53 2.17 -5.71
C ASP A 87 19.52 1.50 -6.66
N CYS A 88 18.25 1.43 -6.22
CA CYS A 88 17.15 0.85 -7.00
C CYS A 88 16.97 1.58 -8.32
N GLN A 89 16.80 0.82 -9.43
CA GLN A 89 16.74 1.35 -10.79
C GLN A 89 15.54 2.30 -11.03
N PHE A 90 14.48 2.16 -10.23
CA PHE A 90 13.24 2.93 -10.33
C PHE A 90 13.22 4.18 -9.44
N CYS A 91 14.21 4.38 -8.58
CA CYS A 91 14.18 5.45 -7.59
C CYS A 91 14.95 6.68 -8.08
N ALA A 92 14.27 7.81 -8.26
CA ALA A 92 14.89 9.10 -8.57
C ALA A 92 15.36 9.86 -7.32
N PHE A 93 14.86 9.46 -6.14
CA PHE A 93 15.07 10.18 -4.89
C PHE A 93 16.43 9.90 -4.24
N TYR A 94 16.98 8.69 -4.38
CA TYR A 94 18.20 8.31 -3.67
C TYR A 94 19.42 9.09 -4.09
N ARG A 95 20.34 9.31 -3.13
CA ARG A 95 21.72 9.77 -3.35
C ARG A 95 22.68 8.78 -2.70
N LYS A 96 23.84 8.56 -3.32
CA LYS A 96 24.87 7.70 -2.70
C LYS A 96 25.51 8.41 -1.52
N PRO A 97 26.06 7.67 -0.52
CA PRO A 97 26.85 8.28 0.53
C PRO A 97 27.98 9.15 -0.06
N GLY A 98 28.13 10.37 0.44
CA GLY A 98 29.12 11.34 -0.03
C GLY A 98 28.72 12.14 -1.28
N ASP A 99 27.56 11.91 -1.87
CA ASP A 99 27.01 12.76 -2.93
C ASP A 99 26.77 14.19 -2.39
N ARG A 100 27.06 15.21 -3.20
CA ARG A 100 26.86 16.62 -2.83
C ARG A 100 25.41 17.00 -2.56
N GLU A 101 24.47 16.25 -3.12
CA GLU A 101 23.02 16.42 -2.92
C GLU A 101 22.46 15.49 -1.84
N ALA A 102 23.34 14.71 -1.19
CA ALA A 102 22.94 13.83 -0.10
C ALA A 102 22.64 14.64 1.17
N TRP A 103 21.55 14.27 1.84
CA TRP A 103 21.17 14.89 3.10
C TRP A 103 20.56 13.88 4.07
N THR A 104 20.66 14.19 5.34
CA THR A 104 20.04 13.45 6.43
C THR A 104 19.58 14.46 7.48
N LEU A 105 18.34 14.38 7.89
CA LEU A 105 17.76 15.23 8.91
C LEU A 105 18.12 14.73 10.31
N THR A 106 18.29 15.66 11.23
CA THR A 106 18.34 15.35 12.66
C THR A 106 16.98 14.91 13.19
N VAL A 107 16.95 14.30 14.36
CA VAL A 107 15.69 13.93 15.03
C VAL A 107 14.76 15.14 15.19
N ASP A 108 15.30 16.29 15.61
CA ASP A 108 14.49 17.50 15.82
C ASP A 108 13.93 18.06 14.50
N GLU A 109 14.69 18.03 13.42
CA GLU A 109 14.19 18.44 12.10
C GLU A 109 13.06 17.53 11.59
N VAL A 110 13.15 16.21 11.81
CA VAL A 110 12.07 15.27 11.48
C VAL A 110 10.85 15.55 12.36
N LEU A 111 11.04 15.74 13.66
CA LEU A 111 9.94 16.03 14.58
C LEU A 111 9.24 17.35 14.27
N ALA A 112 9.96 18.36 13.78
CA ALA A 112 9.36 19.60 13.30
C ALA A 112 8.45 19.37 12.07
N LYS A 113 8.80 18.43 11.20
CA LYS A 113 7.93 18.02 10.08
C LYS A 113 6.68 17.27 10.59
N VAL A 114 6.84 16.40 11.58
CA VAL A 114 5.70 15.72 12.23
C VAL A 114 4.77 16.73 12.88
N GLU A 115 5.31 17.73 13.59
CA GLU A 115 4.54 18.83 14.20
C GLU A 115 3.77 19.62 13.13
N SER A 116 4.43 20.00 12.04
CA SER A 116 3.79 20.67 10.91
C SER A 116 2.63 19.85 10.30
N ALA A 117 2.78 18.54 10.20
CA ALA A 117 1.70 17.66 9.76
C ALA A 117 0.56 17.61 10.80
N ALA A 118 0.90 17.43 12.07
CA ALA A 118 -0.07 17.37 13.17
C ALA A 118 -0.92 18.66 13.29
N THR A 119 -0.33 19.84 13.09
CA THR A 119 -1.05 21.14 13.11
C THR A 119 -2.03 21.26 11.92
N LYS A 120 -1.83 20.52 10.85
CA LYS A 120 -2.76 20.41 9.72
C LYS A 120 -3.82 19.32 9.91
N GLY A 121 -3.86 18.69 11.09
CA GLY A 121 -4.81 17.64 11.42
C GLY A 121 -4.39 16.23 11.01
N ALA A 122 -3.12 16.02 10.68
CA ALA A 122 -2.63 14.69 10.34
C ALA A 122 -2.75 13.73 11.53
N THR A 123 -3.31 12.56 11.27
CA THR A 123 -3.42 11.44 12.22
C THR A 123 -2.43 10.33 11.92
N THR A 124 -1.77 10.42 10.78
CA THR A 124 -0.76 9.48 10.31
C THR A 124 0.42 10.25 9.75
N VAL A 125 1.63 9.80 10.06
CA VAL A 125 2.83 10.19 9.32
C VAL A 125 3.45 8.93 8.74
N LEU A 126 3.56 8.89 7.41
CA LEU A 126 4.42 7.96 6.70
C LEU A 126 5.85 8.50 6.77
N LEU A 127 6.78 7.75 7.33
CA LEU A 127 8.17 8.16 7.39
C LEU A 127 9.05 7.09 6.74
N GLN A 128 9.53 7.39 5.56
CA GLN A 128 10.38 6.52 4.76
C GLN A 128 11.63 7.28 4.35
N GLY A 129 12.75 6.58 4.20
CA GLY A 129 13.99 7.19 3.80
C GLY A 129 14.90 6.25 3.01
N GLY A 130 16.05 6.77 2.63
CA GLY A 130 17.11 5.96 2.05
C GLY A 130 17.71 4.99 3.08
N HIS A 131 18.32 3.92 2.58
CA HIS A 131 19.07 2.96 3.40
C HIS A 131 20.44 3.54 3.73
N ASN A 132 20.48 4.36 4.76
CA ASN A 132 21.67 5.09 5.19
C ASN A 132 22.45 4.28 6.24
N PRO A 133 23.64 3.75 5.90
CA PRO A 133 24.44 2.95 6.82
C PRO A 133 25.08 3.74 7.97
N ALA A 134 25.03 5.07 7.93
CA ALA A 134 25.58 5.92 8.98
C ALA A 134 24.61 6.20 10.13
N LEU A 135 23.32 5.83 10.00
CA LEU A 135 22.32 6.09 11.02
C LEU A 135 22.29 4.95 12.06
N PRO A 136 22.55 5.24 13.34
CA PRO A 136 22.47 4.25 14.40
C PRO A 136 21.03 3.90 14.72
N LEU A 137 20.78 2.71 15.26
CA LEU A 137 19.44 2.24 15.63
C LEU A 137 18.70 3.20 16.56
N ASP A 138 19.41 3.84 17.49
CA ASP A 138 18.80 4.77 18.45
C ASP A 138 18.18 6.00 17.77
N TYR A 139 18.68 6.43 16.61
CA TYR A 139 18.05 7.49 15.80
C TYR A 139 16.60 7.12 15.44
N TYR A 140 16.38 5.92 14.94
CA TYR A 140 15.05 5.43 14.54
C TYR A 140 14.12 5.25 15.73
N LEU A 141 14.63 4.63 16.81
CA LEU A 141 13.83 4.41 18.02
C LEU A 141 13.43 5.73 18.69
N THR A 142 14.31 6.73 18.66
CA THR A 142 14.03 8.06 19.21
C THR A 142 12.94 8.76 18.40
N LEU A 143 12.97 8.66 17.06
CA LEU A 143 11.90 9.20 16.22
C LEU A 143 10.53 8.62 16.59
N VAL A 144 10.43 7.31 16.81
CA VAL A 144 9.17 6.68 17.23
C VAL A 144 8.74 7.16 18.61
N ARG A 145 9.63 7.08 19.61
CA ARG A 145 9.33 7.46 21.01
C ARG A 145 8.89 8.92 21.12
N GLU A 146 9.66 9.83 20.50
CA GLU A 146 9.35 11.26 20.58
C GLU A 146 8.10 11.64 19.80
N THR A 147 7.83 10.99 18.65
CA THR A 147 6.56 11.17 17.94
C THR A 147 5.39 10.76 18.81
N ARG A 148 5.42 9.58 19.43
CA ARG A 148 4.36 9.10 20.32
C ARG A 148 4.16 9.97 21.55
N LYS A 149 5.26 10.51 22.11
CA LYS A 149 5.25 11.35 23.29
C LYS A 149 4.72 12.77 23.02
N ARG A 150 5.19 13.40 21.93
CA ARG A 150 4.87 14.79 21.60
C ARG A 150 3.55 14.93 20.84
N PHE A 151 3.21 13.93 20.03
CA PHE A 151 2.06 13.95 19.13
C PHE A 151 1.22 12.66 19.29
N PRO A 152 0.57 12.44 20.46
CA PRO A 152 -0.14 11.18 20.75
C PRO A 152 -1.27 10.86 19.77
N GLN A 153 -1.82 11.88 19.07
CA GLN A 153 -2.83 11.72 18.03
C GLN A 153 -2.26 11.24 16.68
N VAL A 154 -0.93 11.29 16.49
CA VAL A 154 -0.27 10.88 15.26
C VAL A 154 0.22 9.43 15.38
N THR A 155 -0.22 8.58 14.46
CA THR A 155 0.29 7.23 14.34
C THR A 155 1.60 7.24 13.54
N PRO A 156 2.73 6.78 14.12
CA PRO A 156 3.96 6.55 13.37
C PRO A 156 3.80 5.32 12.47
N HIS A 157 3.57 5.56 11.17
CA HIS A 157 3.56 4.54 10.12
C HIS A 157 4.92 4.55 9.43
N PHE A 158 5.96 4.18 10.21
CA PHE A 158 7.36 4.42 9.90
C PHE A 158 8.04 3.16 9.39
N PHE A 159 9.04 3.34 8.55
CA PHE A 159 10.05 2.38 8.11
C PHE A 159 9.49 1.15 7.39
N THR A 160 9.90 0.99 6.16
CA THR A 160 9.57 -0.18 5.33
C THR A 160 10.33 -1.42 5.75
N ALA A 161 9.90 -2.59 5.29
CA ALA A 161 10.59 -3.85 5.53
C ALA A 161 12.08 -3.80 5.15
N SER A 162 12.42 -3.11 4.04
CA SER A 162 13.82 -2.98 3.61
C SER A 162 14.65 -2.04 4.49
N GLU A 163 14.05 -1.02 5.09
CA GLU A 163 14.72 -0.17 6.10
C GLU A 163 14.97 -0.94 7.39
N ILE A 164 14.02 -1.80 7.82
CA ILE A 164 14.18 -2.68 8.99
C ILE A 164 15.36 -3.64 8.80
N HIS A 165 15.56 -4.20 7.61
CA HIS A 165 16.75 -5.00 7.31
C HIS A 165 18.04 -4.16 7.39
N THR A 166 18.02 -2.93 6.89
CA THR A 166 19.18 -2.03 6.98
C THR A 166 19.51 -1.70 8.44
N MET A 167 18.52 -1.40 9.28
CA MET A 167 18.70 -1.19 10.71
C MET A 167 19.35 -2.41 11.37
N ALA A 168 18.88 -3.61 11.03
CA ALA A 168 19.40 -4.87 11.55
C ALA A 168 20.88 -5.09 11.18
N GLN A 169 21.23 -4.83 9.92
CA GLN A 169 22.60 -4.93 9.42
C GLN A 169 23.54 -3.92 10.13
N VAL A 170 23.13 -2.66 10.26
CA VAL A 170 23.92 -1.61 10.91
C VAL A 170 24.10 -1.90 12.40
N ALA A 171 23.05 -2.37 13.06
CA ALA A 171 23.10 -2.69 14.49
C ALA A 171 23.75 -4.04 14.80
N GLY A 172 24.01 -4.89 13.80
CA GLY A 172 24.57 -6.23 14.01
C GLY A 172 23.64 -7.19 14.74
N VAL A 173 22.31 -7.02 14.57
CA VAL A 173 21.28 -7.83 15.22
C VAL A 173 20.32 -8.44 14.19
N ARG A 174 19.44 -9.35 14.61
CA ARG A 174 18.39 -9.88 13.71
C ARG A 174 17.29 -8.84 13.50
N PHE A 175 16.66 -8.85 12.33
CA PHE A 175 15.53 -7.94 12.03
C PHE A 175 14.34 -8.15 12.97
N THR A 176 14.17 -9.37 13.51
CA THR A 176 13.15 -9.67 14.52
C THR A 176 13.36 -8.87 15.81
N GLU A 177 14.61 -8.65 16.22
CA GLU A 177 14.95 -7.81 17.36
C GLU A 177 14.66 -6.32 17.07
N ILE A 178 14.86 -5.87 15.83
CA ILE A 178 14.44 -4.52 15.43
C ILE A 178 12.92 -4.34 15.59
N LEU A 179 12.14 -5.33 15.17
CA LEU A 179 10.69 -5.30 15.34
C LEU A 179 10.29 -5.22 16.82
N ASP A 180 10.93 -6.00 17.69
CA ASP A 180 10.68 -5.97 19.13
C ASP A 180 10.97 -4.56 19.69
N ARG A 181 12.11 -3.98 19.35
CA ARG A 181 12.51 -2.63 19.80
C ARG A 181 11.61 -1.53 19.26
N LEU A 182 11.14 -1.63 18.02
CA LEU A 182 10.16 -0.69 17.43
C LEU A 182 8.81 -0.81 18.15
N TRP A 183 8.37 -2.02 18.47
CA TRP A 183 7.16 -2.25 19.26
C TRP A 183 7.25 -1.61 20.64
N ASP A 184 8.35 -1.82 21.34
CA ASP A 184 8.63 -1.24 22.66
C ASP A 184 8.73 0.29 22.61
N ALA A 185 9.24 0.84 21.50
CA ALA A 185 9.24 2.29 21.26
C ALA A 185 7.83 2.87 20.99
N GLY A 186 6.82 2.03 20.75
CA GLY A 186 5.42 2.44 20.56
C GLY A 186 4.92 2.41 19.13
N GLN A 187 5.69 1.88 18.17
CA GLN A 187 5.23 1.68 16.79
C GLN A 187 4.28 0.49 16.72
N ARG A 188 3.18 0.62 15.97
CA ARG A 188 2.15 -0.41 15.81
C ARG A 188 1.83 -0.72 14.36
N THR A 189 2.29 0.10 13.43
CA THR A 189 2.00 -0.07 12.01
C THR A 189 3.27 0.07 11.17
N ILE A 190 3.34 -0.65 10.03
CA ILE A 190 4.46 -0.67 9.09
C ILE A 190 3.93 -0.40 7.67
N PRO A 191 4.53 0.54 6.90
CA PRO A 191 4.14 0.77 5.52
C PRO A 191 4.55 -0.39 4.60
N GLY A 192 3.70 -0.69 3.62
CA GLY A 192 3.93 -1.76 2.63
C GLY A 192 4.95 -1.43 1.55
N GLY A 193 5.54 -0.25 1.58
CA GLY A 193 6.55 0.16 0.61
C GLY A 193 7.73 -0.80 0.53
N GLY A 194 8.42 -0.80 -0.61
CA GLY A 194 9.55 -1.71 -0.85
C GLY A 194 9.17 -3.10 -1.36
N ALA A 195 7.88 -3.41 -1.50
CA ALA A 195 7.41 -4.64 -2.15
C ALA A 195 7.72 -4.62 -3.66
N GLU A 196 7.51 -3.52 -4.31
CA GLU A 196 7.49 -3.29 -5.75
C GLU A 196 6.58 -4.35 -6.43
N VAL A 197 7.16 -5.39 -7.02
CA VAL A 197 6.47 -6.63 -7.39
C VAL A 197 7.20 -7.80 -6.72
N LEU A 198 6.51 -8.61 -5.94
CA LEU A 198 7.06 -9.75 -5.20
C LEU A 198 7.29 -10.96 -6.13
N SER A 199 8.12 -10.75 -7.14
CA SER A 199 8.64 -11.73 -8.07
C SER A 199 10.16 -11.67 -8.05
N THR A 200 10.82 -12.83 -7.92
CA THR A 200 12.29 -12.90 -7.90
C THR A 200 12.89 -12.29 -9.16
N ARG A 201 12.29 -12.57 -10.33
CA ARG A 201 12.73 -12.04 -11.63
C ARG A 201 12.71 -10.52 -11.66
N VAL A 202 11.61 -9.91 -11.17
CA VAL A 202 11.46 -8.46 -11.17
C VAL A 202 12.42 -7.83 -10.15
N ARG A 203 12.40 -8.29 -8.90
CA ARG A 203 13.23 -7.69 -7.82
C ARG A 203 14.71 -7.75 -8.12
N THR A 204 15.21 -8.88 -8.63
CA THR A 204 16.62 -9.02 -9.05
C THR A 204 16.99 -7.99 -10.11
N ARG A 205 16.06 -7.65 -11.00
CA ARG A 205 16.33 -6.71 -12.09
C ARG A 205 16.28 -5.25 -11.66
N ILE A 206 15.31 -4.85 -10.82
CA ILE A 206 15.06 -3.43 -10.51
C ILE A 206 15.62 -2.98 -9.14
N ALA A 207 15.84 -3.92 -8.21
CA ALA A 207 16.30 -3.63 -6.85
C ALA A 207 17.11 -4.80 -6.24
N PRO A 208 18.21 -5.25 -6.88
CA PRO A 208 18.92 -6.48 -6.48
C PRO A 208 19.40 -6.44 -5.02
N LYS A 209 19.74 -5.27 -4.50
CA LYS A 209 20.24 -5.10 -3.13
C LYS A 209 19.14 -5.12 -2.05
N LYS A 210 17.86 -5.13 -2.45
CA LYS A 210 16.74 -5.29 -1.51
C LYS A 210 16.39 -6.76 -1.21
N GLY A 211 17.07 -7.70 -1.85
CA GLY A 211 16.75 -9.13 -1.75
C GLY A 211 15.53 -9.56 -2.55
N GLY A 212 15.24 -10.87 -2.52
CA GLY A 212 14.06 -11.48 -3.15
C GLY A 212 12.75 -11.13 -2.44
N PRO A 213 11.62 -11.72 -2.91
CA PRO A 213 10.31 -11.54 -2.28
C PRO A 213 10.30 -11.87 -0.80
N GLU A 214 11.01 -12.93 -0.39
CA GLU A 214 11.06 -13.41 1.00
C GLU A 214 11.60 -12.35 1.97
N ALA A 215 12.54 -11.51 1.55
CA ALA A 215 13.07 -10.45 2.41
C ALA A 215 11.98 -9.46 2.86
N TRP A 216 10.97 -9.20 2.03
CA TRP A 216 9.82 -8.37 2.39
C TRP A 216 8.76 -9.17 3.16
N LEU A 217 8.43 -10.37 2.70
CA LEU A 217 7.41 -11.23 3.28
C LEU A 217 7.73 -11.63 4.72
N GLU A 218 8.99 -12.02 5.01
CA GLU A 218 9.43 -12.41 6.35
C GLU A 218 9.30 -11.28 7.37
N VAL A 219 9.64 -10.04 7.00
CA VAL A 219 9.46 -8.90 7.90
C VAL A 219 7.99 -8.68 8.22
N HIS A 220 7.11 -8.72 7.23
CA HIS A 220 5.67 -8.55 7.46
C HIS A 220 5.08 -9.73 8.24
N ARG A 221 5.51 -10.97 7.96
CA ARG A 221 5.10 -12.17 8.72
C ARG A 221 5.45 -12.03 10.19
N GLU A 222 6.70 -11.68 10.49
CA GLU A 222 7.17 -11.50 11.86
C GLU A 222 6.55 -10.28 12.56
N ALA A 223 6.28 -9.22 11.81
CA ALA A 223 5.57 -8.05 12.32
C ALA A 223 4.11 -8.39 12.68
N HIS A 224 3.39 -9.06 11.77
CA HIS A 224 2.00 -9.48 12.03
C HIS A 224 1.90 -10.46 13.20
N ARG A 225 2.87 -11.38 13.35
CA ARG A 225 2.92 -12.28 14.51
C ARG A 225 3.04 -11.52 15.84
N ARG A 226 3.68 -10.34 15.84
CA ARG A 226 3.81 -9.45 17.00
C ARG A 226 2.62 -8.51 17.19
N GLY A 227 1.65 -8.54 16.29
CA GLY A 227 0.46 -7.68 16.36
C GLY A 227 0.55 -6.36 15.58
N PHE A 228 1.67 -6.08 14.89
CA PHE A 228 1.71 -4.95 13.96
C PHE A 228 0.64 -5.12 12.87
N LYS A 229 0.08 -3.99 12.47
CA LYS A 229 -0.69 -3.89 11.24
C LYS A 229 0.17 -3.28 10.14
N SER A 230 -0.14 -3.58 8.88
CA SER A 230 0.59 -3.00 7.76
C SER A 230 -0.30 -2.81 6.53
N THR A 231 0.19 -2.07 5.55
CA THR A 231 -0.36 -2.06 4.19
C THR A 231 0.43 -3.02 3.30
N ALA A 232 -0.13 -3.40 2.17
CA ALA A 232 0.60 -4.02 1.07
C ALA A 232 0.54 -3.12 -0.15
N THR A 233 1.67 -2.92 -0.84
CA THR A 233 1.75 -2.06 -2.04
C THR A 233 2.23 -2.87 -3.23
N MET A 234 1.83 -2.47 -4.43
CA MET A 234 2.38 -2.99 -5.68
C MET A 234 2.71 -1.84 -6.63
N MET A 235 3.96 -1.76 -7.08
CA MET A 235 4.37 -0.87 -8.16
C MET A 235 4.42 -1.63 -9.47
N TYR A 236 3.57 -1.30 -10.41
CA TYR A 236 3.49 -1.95 -11.73
C TYR A 236 3.77 -0.96 -12.87
N GLY A 237 3.82 -1.45 -14.12
CA GLY A 237 4.01 -0.62 -15.30
C GLY A 237 5.48 -0.45 -15.68
N HIS A 238 6.33 -1.42 -15.35
CA HIS A 238 7.76 -1.39 -15.67
C HIS A 238 8.20 -2.65 -16.44
N VAL A 239 8.79 -3.67 -15.78
CA VAL A 239 9.37 -4.86 -16.43
C VAL A 239 8.64 -6.16 -16.10
N GLU A 240 7.59 -6.06 -15.31
CA GLU A 240 6.77 -7.19 -14.90
C GLU A 240 5.94 -7.77 -16.04
N THR A 241 5.61 -9.03 -15.90
CA THR A 241 4.61 -9.74 -16.70
C THR A 241 3.36 -9.95 -15.88
N VAL A 242 2.29 -10.42 -16.48
CA VAL A 242 1.05 -10.76 -15.76
C VAL A 242 1.31 -11.86 -14.72
N ASP A 243 2.19 -12.81 -15.00
CA ASP A 243 2.56 -13.84 -14.02
C ASP A 243 3.25 -13.26 -12.79
N ASP A 244 4.13 -12.28 -12.98
CA ASP A 244 4.77 -11.58 -11.86
C ASP A 244 3.76 -10.84 -10.98
N LEU A 245 2.70 -10.26 -11.58
CA LEU A 245 1.61 -9.63 -10.82
C LEU A 245 0.80 -10.66 -10.03
N LEU A 246 0.55 -11.82 -10.63
CA LEU A 246 -0.14 -12.93 -9.95
C LEU A 246 0.72 -13.53 -8.84
N ASP A 247 2.03 -13.69 -9.03
CA ASP A 247 2.96 -14.10 -7.97
C ASP A 247 2.90 -13.14 -6.78
N HIS A 248 2.84 -11.83 -7.06
CA HIS A 248 2.68 -10.81 -6.01
C HIS A 248 1.34 -10.96 -5.28
N PHE A 249 0.24 -11.10 -6.00
CA PHE A 249 -1.09 -11.28 -5.40
C PHE A 249 -1.16 -12.55 -4.56
N ASP A 250 -0.63 -13.67 -5.05
CA ASP A 250 -0.61 -14.92 -4.30
C ASP A 250 0.18 -14.76 -2.99
N ALA A 251 1.39 -14.19 -3.06
CA ALA A 251 2.25 -14.04 -1.90
C ALA A 251 1.62 -13.20 -0.77
N ILE A 252 0.98 -12.06 -1.11
CA ILE A 252 0.34 -11.22 -0.09
C ILE A 252 -0.99 -11.80 0.39
N ARG A 253 -1.74 -12.50 -0.49
CA ARG A 253 -2.98 -13.19 -0.13
C ARG A 253 -2.72 -14.35 0.84
N GLU A 254 -1.69 -15.15 0.59
CA GLU A 254 -1.26 -16.23 1.49
C GLU A 254 -0.84 -15.69 2.86
N LEU A 255 -0.04 -14.62 2.90
CA LEU A 255 0.36 -14.01 4.17
C LEU A 255 -0.82 -13.40 4.92
N GLN A 256 -1.81 -12.85 4.20
CA GLN A 256 -3.03 -12.35 4.80
C GLN A 256 -3.90 -13.48 5.37
N ASP A 257 -3.93 -14.65 4.73
CA ASP A 257 -4.60 -15.84 5.26
C ASP A 257 -3.96 -16.33 6.58
N GLU A 258 -2.63 -16.14 6.74
CA GLU A 258 -1.93 -16.54 7.96
C GLU A 258 -2.30 -15.66 9.18
N PHE A 259 -2.40 -14.34 8.99
CA PHE A 259 -2.41 -13.39 10.10
C PHE A 259 -3.52 -12.32 10.06
N ALA A 260 -4.14 -12.06 8.91
CA ALA A 260 -5.05 -10.91 8.71
C ALA A 260 -4.39 -9.58 9.17
N GLY A 261 -3.10 -9.42 8.87
CA GLY A 261 -2.30 -8.30 9.34
C GLY A 261 -2.31 -7.09 8.42
N PHE A 262 -2.58 -7.29 7.12
CA PHE A 262 -2.70 -6.19 6.17
C PHE A 262 -4.04 -5.48 6.34
N THR A 263 -3.99 -4.15 6.41
CA THR A 263 -5.18 -3.30 6.49
C THR A 263 -5.67 -2.88 5.11
N ALA A 264 -4.77 -2.71 4.14
CA ALA A 264 -5.14 -2.29 2.80
C ALA A 264 -4.14 -2.76 1.74
N PHE A 265 -4.63 -2.85 0.50
CA PHE A 265 -3.81 -2.98 -0.70
C PHE A 265 -3.77 -1.66 -1.47
N VAL A 266 -2.57 -1.25 -1.93
CA VAL A 266 -2.33 0.02 -2.64
C VAL A 266 -1.57 -0.25 -3.94
N PRO A 267 -2.25 -0.40 -5.09
CA PRO A 267 -1.59 -0.50 -6.40
C PRO A 267 -1.25 0.89 -6.93
N TRP A 268 -0.05 1.07 -7.48
CA TRP A 268 0.37 2.34 -8.09
C TRP A 268 1.29 2.10 -9.29
N SER A 269 1.21 2.97 -10.30
CA SER A 269 2.02 2.84 -11.50
C SER A 269 3.39 3.50 -11.34
N PHE A 270 4.41 2.86 -11.90
CA PHE A 270 5.77 3.40 -11.95
C PHE A 270 5.83 4.78 -12.63
N LYS A 271 6.55 5.71 -12.03
CA LYS A 271 6.83 7.04 -12.59
C LYS A 271 8.29 7.09 -13.07
N PRO A 272 8.51 7.21 -14.38
CA PRO A 272 9.83 6.99 -14.97
C PRO A 272 10.80 8.15 -14.79
N GLY A 273 10.33 9.36 -14.61
CA GLY A 273 11.14 10.58 -14.61
C GLY A 273 12.40 10.48 -13.75
N ASN A 274 13.55 10.86 -14.32
CA ASN A 274 14.86 10.87 -13.65
C ASN A 274 15.34 9.50 -13.11
N THR A 275 14.78 8.38 -13.59
CA THR A 275 15.15 7.03 -13.15
C THR A 275 16.00 6.28 -14.17
N LEU A 276 16.81 5.33 -13.70
CA LEU A 276 17.55 4.45 -14.61
C LEU A 276 16.61 3.47 -15.35
N LEU A 277 15.53 3.07 -14.70
CA LEU A 277 14.56 2.12 -15.22
C LEU A 277 13.78 2.68 -16.42
N GLU A 278 13.63 4.01 -16.55
CA GLU A 278 12.96 4.67 -17.67
C GLU A 278 13.46 4.17 -19.03
N LYS A 279 14.77 3.93 -19.16
CA LYS A 279 15.38 3.45 -20.40
C LYS A 279 14.88 2.08 -20.85
N TRP A 280 14.24 1.31 -19.99
CA TRP A 280 13.73 -0.02 -20.27
C TRP A 280 12.22 -0.04 -20.52
N ILE A 281 11.54 1.09 -20.31
CA ILE A 281 10.11 1.20 -20.47
C ILE A 281 9.78 1.45 -21.95
N LYS A 282 9.06 0.52 -22.58
CA LYS A 282 8.64 0.63 -23.97
C LYS A 282 7.34 1.41 -24.12
N GLN A 283 6.47 1.36 -23.13
CA GLN A 283 5.16 1.97 -23.15
C GLN A 283 4.70 2.29 -21.72
N TYR A 284 4.33 3.55 -21.50
CA TYR A 284 3.73 3.97 -20.25
C TYR A 284 2.33 3.39 -20.08
N LYS A 285 2.00 3.02 -18.84
CA LYS A 285 0.67 2.51 -18.48
C LYS A 285 -0.24 3.69 -18.13
N GLY A 286 -1.39 3.74 -18.80
CA GLY A 286 -2.39 4.78 -18.58
C GLY A 286 -3.46 4.36 -17.56
N PRO A 287 -4.46 5.23 -17.33
CA PRO A 287 -5.50 5.03 -16.33
C PRO A 287 -6.32 3.74 -16.53
N ASN A 288 -6.54 3.29 -17.77
CA ASN A 288 -7.24 2.02 -18.02
C ASN A 288 -6.48 0.82 -17.46
N THR A 289 -5.13 0.82 -17.52
CA THR A 289 -4.33 -0.23 -16.91
C THR A 289 -4.45 -0.18 -15.39
N TYR A 290 -4.42 1.01 -14.81
CA TYR A 290 -4.61 1.22 -13.39
C TYR A 290 -5.96 0.67 -12.91
N LEU A 291 -7.05 1.07 -13.55
CA LEU A 291 -8.40 0.62 -13.20
C LEU A 291 -8.53 -0.91 -13.32
N ARG A 292 -7.91 -1.52 -14.33
CA ARG A 292 -7.87 -2.97 -14.49
C ARG A 292 -7.13 -3.65 -13.34
N VAL A 293 -5.92 -3.18 -13.00
CA VAL A 293 -5.12 -3.75 -11.91
C VAL A 293 -5.83 -3.62 -10.58
N LEU A 294 -6.42 -2.45 -10.30
CA LEU A 294 -7.17 -2.20 -9.07
C LEU A 294 -8.40 -3.10 -8.94
N ALA A 295 -9.20 -3.19 -10.00
CA ALA A 295 -10.42 -4.01 -10.00
C ALA A 295 -10.08 -5.52 -9.92
N ALA A 296 -9.05 -5.98 -10.65
CA ALA A 296 -8.57 -7.35 -10.54
C ALA A 296 -8.06 -7.66 -9.12
N ALA A 297 -7.33 -6.71 -8.49
CA ALA A 297 -6.87 -6.86 -7.13
C ALA A 297 -8.03 -6.96 -6.12
N ARG A 298 -9.07 -6.11 -6.23
CA ARG A 298 -10.27 -6.21 -5.38
C ARG A 298 -10.92 -7.59 -5.42
N LEU A 299 -10.96 -8.20 -6.60
CA LEU A 299 -11.56 -9.52 -6.78
C LEU A 299 -10.62 -10.66 -6.33
N TYR A 300 -9.32 -10.54 -6.64
CA TYR A 300 -8.34 -11.60 -6.37
C TYR A 300 -7.94 -11.66 -4.89
N LEU A 301 -7.77 -10.48 -4.25
CA LEU A 301 -7.40 -10.35 -2.85
C LEU A 301 -8.65 -10.35 -1.95
N ASP A 302 -9.40 -11.44 -2.01
CA ASP A 302 -10.67 -11.65 -1.34
C ASP A 302 -10.61 -11.53 0.20
N ASN A 303 -9.43 -11.61 0.79
CA ASN A 303 -9.17 -11.50 2.21
C ASN A 303 -8.62 -10.12 2.65
N PHE A 304 -8.41 -9.19 1.71
CA PHE A 304 -8.00 -7.82 2.04
C PHE A 304 -9.23 -6.97 2.41
N PRO A 305 -9.23 -6.28 3.58
CA PRO A 305 -10.37 -5.45 3.95
C PRO A 305 -10.54 -4.25 3.03
N HIS A 306 -9.45 -3.52 2.73
CA HIS A 306 -9.51 -2.27 1.96
C HIS A 306 -8.63 -2.29 0.72
N VAL A 307 -9.06 -1.57 -0.33
CA VAL A 307 -8.26 -1.26 -1.52
C VAL A 307 -8.28 0.25 -1.72
N GLN A 308 -7.10 0.86 -1.77
CA GLN A 308 -6.97 2.31 -1.91
C GLN A 308 -6.98 2.76 -3.36
N ALA A 309 -7.63 3.89 -3.61
CA ALA A 309 -7.51 4.66 -4.84
C ALA A 309 -6.20 5.45 -4.83
N SER A 310 -5.27 5.12 -5.73
CA SER A 310 -3.94 5.72 -5.76
C SER A 310 -3.90 7.04 -6.53
N TRP A 311 -4.73 8.01 -6.14
CA TRP A 311 -4.82 9.32 -6.77
C TRP A 311 -3.46 10.03 -6.86
N PHE A 312 -2.59 9.84 -5.87
CA PHE A 312 -1.25 10.44 -5.78
C PHE A 312 -0.36 10.05 -6.97
N SER A 313 -0.55 8.84 -7.48
CA SER A 313 0.17 8.27 -8.62
C SER A 313 -0.60 8.41 -9.94
N GLU A 314 -1.92 8.29 -9.92
CA GLU A 314 -2.74 8.19 -11.14
C GLU A 314 -3.47 9.49 -11.49
N GLY A 315 -3.43 10.48 -10.60
CA GLY A 315 -4.20 11.72 -10.72
C GLY A 315 -5.61 11.62 -10.12
N LYS A 316 -6.16 12.78 -9.78
CA LYS A 316 -7.44 12.89 -9.05
C LYS A 316 -8.62 12.28 -9.80
N ALA A 317 -8.71 12.49 -11.11
CA ALA A 317 -9.79 11.93 -11.94
C ALA A 317 -9.75 10.40 -11.97
N ALA A 318 -8.56 9.80 -12.12
CA ALA A 318 -8.42 8.35 -12.07
C ALA A 318 -8.73 7.80 -10.66
N GLY A 319 -8.32 8.52 -9.60
CA GLY A 319 -8.68 8.20 -8.22
C GLY A 319 -10.19 8.21 -7.99
N GLN A 320 -10.89 9.21 -8.52
CA GLN A 320 -12.35 9.32 -8.42
C GLN A 320 -13.07 8.17 -9.14
N ILE A 321 -12.63 7.83 -10.35
CA ILE A 321 -13.19 6.70 -11.10
C ILE A 321 -12.91 5.37 -10.40
N ALA A 322 -11.75 5.22 -9.75
CA ALA A 322 -11.36 4.01 -9.02
C ALA A 322 -12.36 3.62 -7.92
N LEU A 323 -13.09 4.58 -7.34
CA LEU A 323 -14.14 4.32 -6.35
C LEU A 323 -15.28 3.45 -6.93
N HIS A 324 -15.53 3.54 -8.23
CA HIS A 324 -16.50 2.70 -8.96
C HIS A 324 -15.88 1.40 -9.49
N PHE A 325 -14.58 1.21 -9.32
CA PHE A 325 -13.82 0.03 -9.70
C PHE A 325 -13.36 -0.82 -8.52
N GLY A 326 -14.01 -0.67 -7.37
CA GLY A 326 -13.78 -1.50 -6.19
C GLY A 326 -12.91 -0.89 -5.11
N ALA A 327 -12.38 0.33 -5.26
CA ALA A 327 -11.75 1.05 -4.16
C ALA A 327 -12.81 1.50 -3.15
N ASP A 328 -12.47 1.42 -1.85
CA ASP A 328 -13.30 1.86 -0.72
C ASP A 328 -12.58 2.89 0.16
N ASP A 329 -11.36 3.24 -0.21
CA ASP A 329 -10.52 4.23 0.46
C ASP A 329 -9.84 5.14 -0.56
N TRP A 330 -9.91 6.45 -0.34
CA TRP A 330 -9.25 7.44 -1.19
C TRP A 330 -7.73 7.41 -1.05
N GLY A 331 -7.22 7.02 0.12
CA GLY A 331 -5.83 7.16 0.54
C GLY A 331 -5.60 8.39 1.40
N GLY A 332 -4.40 8.93 1.37
CA GLY A 332 -3.98 10.05 2.20
C GLY A 332 -3.94 11.41 1.49
N THR A 333 -3.78 12.47 2.27
CA THR A 333 -3.52 13.83 1.76
C THR A 333 -2.10 13.99 1.23
N LEU A 334 -1.15 13.22 1.77
CA LEU A 334 0.27 13.26 1.42
C LEU A 334 0.83 14.70 1.35
N PHE A 335 0.64 15.50 2.43
CA PHE A 335 1.02 16.91 2.47
C PHE A 335 2.48 17.18 2.09
N GLU A 336 3.36 16.23 2.34
CA GLU A 336 4.73 16.21 1.85
C GLU A 336 4.97 14.86 1.17
N GLU A 337 5.41 14.88 -0.08
CA GLU A 337 5.77 13.69 -0.85
C GLU A 337 6.96 14.04 -1.77
N ASN A 338 8.13 13.48 -1.46
CA ASN A 338 9.38 13.84 -2.12
C ASN A 338 9.85 12.79 -3.14
N VAL A 339 9.34 11.57 -3.08
CA VAL A 339 9.80 10.46 -3.93
C VAL A 339 9.27 10.63 -5.36
N HIS A 340 7.97 10.86 -5.53
CA HIS A 340 7.39 11.16 -6.84
C HIS A 340 7.83 12.52 -7.37
N LYS A 341 8.00 13.51 -6.46
CA LYS A 341 8.54 14.82 -6.83
C LYS A 341 9.93 14.72 -7.47
N ALA A 342 10.78 13.81 -6.98
CA ALA A 342 12.10 13.55 -7.57
C ALA A 342 12.00 12.93 -8.98
N ALA A 343 10.89 12.27 -9.30
CA ALA A 343 10.57 11.74 -10.62
C ALA A 343 9.74 12.73 -11.49
N ASP A 344 9.77 14.03 -11.17
CA ASP A 344 9.02 15.09 -11.85
C ASP A 344 7.49 14.85 -11.90
N TYR A 345 6.97 14.14 -10.90
CA TYR A 345 5.55 13.85 -10.80
C TYR A 345 4.99 14.37 -9.46
N VAL A 346 4.14 15.39 -9.54
CA VAL A 346 3.59 16.06 -8.35
C VAL A 346 2.07 16.14 -8.44
N ASN A 347 1.42 15.54 -7.46
CA ASN A 347 -0.01 15.72 -7.20
C ASN A 347 -0.18 16.26 -5.77
N THR A 348 -1.02 17.26 -5.63
CA THR A 348 -1.38 17.84 -4.32
C THR A 348 -2.90 17.89 -4.19
N ILE A 349 -3.39 17.74 -2.98
CA ILE A 349 -4.82 17.78 -2.68
C ILE A 349 -5.05 18.37 -1.28
N SER A 350 -6.15 19.08 -1.10
CA SER A 350 -6.62 19.49 0.22
C SER A 350 -7.68 18.53 0.76
N VAL A 351 -7.98 18.61 2.06
CA VAL A 351 -9.05 17.82 2.68
C VAL A 351 -10.41 18.17 2.07
N GLU A 352 -10.66 19.45 1.82
CA GLU A 352 -11.89 19.94 1.22
C GLU A 352 -12.07 19.41 -0.20
N GLU A 353 -10.99 19.33 -0.95
CA GLU A 353 -10.99 18.76 -2.30
C GLU A 353 -11.24 17.25 -2.27
N ILE A 354 -10.65 16.50 -1.34
CA ILE A 354 -10.94 15.06 -1.15
C ILE A 354 -12.44 14.86 -0.87
N VAL A 355 -12.98 15.61 0.08
CA VAL A 355 -14.39 15.54 0.45
C VAL A 355 -15.29 15.84 -0.76
N THR A 356 -14.95 16.85 -1.55
CA THR A 356 -15.70 17.22 -2.75
C THR A 356 -15.67 16.11 -3.79
N LEU A 357 -14.49 15.58 -4.13
CA LEU A 357 -14.33 14.54 -5.15
C LEU A 357 -15.03 13.22 -4.75
N ILE A 358 -15.00 12.84 -3.48
CA ILE A 358 -15.71 11.65 -3.00
C ILE A 358 -17.22 11.86 -3.11
N ARG A 359 -17.75 13.05 -2.75
CA ARG A 359 -19.17 13.38 -2.88
C ARG A 359 -19.64 13.41 -4.34
N GLU A 360 -18.86 14.02 -5.23
CA GLU A 360 -19.15 14.06 -6.67
C GLU A 360 -19.18 12.66 -7.29
N ALA A 361 -18.39 11.72 -6.76
CA ALA A 361 -18.46 10.31 -7.13
C ALA A 361 -19.70 9.58 -6.54
N GLY A 362 -20.54 10.27 -5.75
CA GLY A 362 -21.76 9.69 -5.18
C GLY A 362 -21.55 8.96 -3.86
N PHE A 363 -20.39 9.13 -3.18
CA PHE A 363 -20.07 8.48 -1.91
C PHE A 363 -20.08 9.46 -0.73
N THR A 364 -20.15 8.91 0.48
CA THR A 364 -20.05 9.66 1.74
C THR A 364 -18.61 9.65 2.22
N PRO A 365 -17.90 10.81 2.27
CA PRO A 365 -16.53 10.86 2.73
C PRO A 365 -16.42 10.73 4.25
N ALA A 366 -15.46 9.93 4.71
CA ALA A 366 -15.16 9.77 6.12
C ALA A 366 -13.65 9.80 6.38
N GLN A 367 -13.21 10.64 7.32
CA GLN A 367 -11.84 10.63 7.81
C GLN A 367 -11.64 9.44 8.75
N ARG A 368 -10.52 8.72 8.58
CA ARG A 368 -10.13 7.56 9.38
C ARG A 368 -8.77 7.70 10.05
N THR A 369 -8.51 6.80 11.01
CA THR A 369 -7.15 6.53 11.52
C THR A 369 -6.34 5.68 10.55
N THR A 370 -5.05 5.42 10.88
CA THR A 370 -4.21 4.45 10.16
C THR A 370 -4.80 3.03 10.18
N GLU A 371 -5.53 2.68 11.22
CA GLU A 371 -6.14 1.34 11.42
C GLU A 371 -7.63 1.29 11.02
N TYR A 372 -8.09 2.27 10.23
CA TYR A 372 -9.44 2.33 9.64
C TYR A 372 -10.60 2.60 10.63
N GLU A 373 -10.30 3.11 11.82
CA GLU A 373 -11.34 3.65 12.70
C GLU A 373 -11.84 5.00 12.15
N ILE A 374 -13.15 5.15 12.02
CA ILE A 374 -13.77 6.39 11.52
C ILE A 374 -13.70 7.47 12.63
N LEU A 375 -13.09 8.59 12.29
CA LEU A 375 -12.97 9.75 13.17
C LEU A 375 -14.07 10.78 12.91
N ARG A 376 -14.44 10.96 11.65
CA ARG A 376 -15.41 11.96 11.22
C ARG A 376 -16.03 11.60 9.88
N VAL A 377 -17.34 11.76 9.77
CA VAL A 377 -18.10 11.71 8.51
C VAL A 377 -18.39 13.14 8.06
N TYR A 378 -18.25 13.42 6.78
CA TYR A 378 -18.40 14.76 6.19
C TYR A 378 -19.71 14.91 5.44
#